data_6ffe6bf80b14c0f34e6d308f377d6dbb
#
_entry.id   6ffe6bf80b14c0f34e6d308f377d6dbb
#
_cell.length_a   1.000
_cell.length_b   1.000
_cell.length_c   1.000
_cell.angle_alpha   90.00
_cell.angle_beta   90.00
_cell.angle_gamma   90.00
#
_symmetry.space_group_name_H-M   'P 1'
#
loop_
_entity.id
_entity.type
_entity.pdbx_description
1 polymer ?
#
loop_
_entity_poly.entity_id
_entity_poly.type
_entity_poly.pdbx_seq_one_letter_code
_entity_poly.pdbx_strand_id
1 'polypeptide(L)'
;MSDSITIIDENKVIDVVLIAGRILLEAGAETYRVEDTMNRIAHSYGLHDTYSFVTSTAIIFSLNDRTSTRLIRIRERTTDLEKIALTNSLSRKISNNQLTIDEAKTELIHLRKASLQYSFLMNIIASFVACGFFLFMFGGTASDFWIACIAGGAAFLTFSFVQKYIQIKFFSEFVASAVVISIAAIFTKLGIAQNQDCLLYTSLMARGRRVDL
;
A
#
# COMPACT_ATOMS: atom_id res chain seq x y z
N MET A 1 -6.39 -13.13 42.59
CA MET A 1 -5.25 -12.27 42.27
C MET A 1 -4.46 -12.76 41.05
N SER A 2 -4.44 -14.06 40.77
CA SER A 2 -3.83 -14.66 39.55
C SER A 2 -4.61 -14.30 38.29
N ASP A 3 -5.95 -14.33 38.32
CA ASP A 3 -6.80 -14.11 37.14
C ASP A 3 -6.74 -12.70 36.56
N SER A 4 -6.52 -11.69 37.40
CA SER A 4 -6.43 -10.29 36.95
C SER A 4 -5.11 -9.98 36.21
N ILE A 5 -4.02 -10.64 36.57
CA ILE A 5 -2.72 -10.47 35.90
C ILE A 5 -2.77 -11.14 34.52
N THR A 6 -3.36 -12.34 34.42
CA THR A 6 -3.55 -13.08 33.16
C THR A 6 -4.40 -12.30 32.17
N ILE A 7 -5.51 -11.70 32.62
CA ILE A 7 -6.41 -10.88 31.78
C ILE A 7 -5.73 -9.60 31.26
N ILE A 8 -4.88 -8.98 32.07
CA ILE A 8 -4.13 -7.78 31.65
C ILE A 8 -3.12 -8.11 30.56
N ASP A 9 -2.43 -9.24 30.65
CA ASP A 9 -1.48 -9.69 29.64
C ASP A 9 -2.19 -10.13 28.36
N GLU A 10 -3.32 -10.81 28.43
CA GLU A 10 -4.15 -11.16 27.26
C GLU A 10 -4.60 -9.91 26.49
N ASN A 11 -5.08 -8.88 27.18
CA ASN A 11 -5.49 -7.63 26.52
C ASN A 11 -4.31 -6.93 25.82
N LYS A 12 -3.12 -6.98 26.40
CA LYS A 12 -1.92 -6.43 25.75
C LYS A 12 -1.56 -7.18 24.48
N VAL A 13 -1.65 -8.51 24.50
CA VAL A 13 -1.43 -9.34 23.31
C VAL A 13 -2.46 -9.05 22.24
N ILE A 14 -3.74 -8.97 22.60
CA ILE A 14 -4.82 -8.59 21.67
C ILE A 14 -4.52 -7.23 21.02
N ASP A 15 -4.06 -6.24 21.77
CA ASP A 15 -3.68 -4.94 21.24
C ASP A 15 -2.56 -5.05 20.20
N VAL A 16 -1.50 -5.83 20.50
CA VAL A 16 -0.37 -6.06 19.57
C VAL A 16 -0.86 -6.72 18.28
N VAL A 17 -1.67 -7.78 18.39
CA VAL A 17 -2.25 -8.50 17.26
C VAL A 17 -3.09 -7.56 16.39
N LEU A 18 -3.95 -6.75 17.01
CA LEU A 18 -4.82 -5.82 16.31
C LEU A 18 -4.06 -4.68 15.64
N ILE A 19 -3.00 -4.16 16.28
CA ILE A 19 -2.14 -3.13 15.68
C ILE A 19 -1.42 -3.69 14.45
N ALA A 20 -0.84 -4.89 14.54
CA ALA A 20 -0.17 -5.55 13.42
C ALA A 20 -1.14 -5.81 12.26
N GLY A 21 -2.30 -6.40 12.53
CA GLY A 21 -3.35 -6.64 11.54
C GLY A 21 -3.81 -5.35 10.86
N ARG A 22 -3.98 -4.28 11.64
CA ARG A 22 -4.36 -2.97 11.12
C ARG A 22 -3.29 -2.38 10.19
N ILE A 23 -2.01 -2.42 10.56
CA ILE A 23 -0.92 -1.93 9.71
C ILE A 23 -0.91 -2.68 8.39
N LEU A 24 -0.98 -4.01 8.42
CA LEU A 24 -0.98 -4.84 7.22
C LEU A 24 -2.16 -4.52 6.30
N LEU A 25 -3.37 -4.40 6.86
CA LEU A 25 -4.56 -4.14 6.06
C LEU A 25 -4.60 -2.71 5.51
N GLU A 26 -4.19 -1.71 6.30
CA GLU A 26 -4.03 -0.32 5.86
C GLU A 26 -2.94 -0.21 4.76
N ALA A 27 -1.89 -1.04 4.83
CA ALA A 27 -0.81 -1.11 3.83
C ALA A 27 -1.16 -1.93 2.57
N GLY A 28 -2.35 -2.49 2.48
CA GLY A 28 -2.84 -3.18 1.28
C GLY A 28 -2.54 -4.68 1.22
N ALA A 29 -2.16 -5.31 2.33
CA ALA A 29 -1.97 -6.76 2.38
C ALA A 29 -3.27 -7.52 2.10
N GLU A 30 -3.13 -8.74 1.58
CA GLU A 30 -4.24 -9.66 1.35
C GLU A 30 -4.84 -10.15 2.67
N THR A 31 -6.17 -10.23 2.75
CA THR A 31 -6.90 -10.51 3.99
C THR A 31 -6.46 -11.79 4.68
N TYR A 32 -6.28 -12.88 3.91
CA TYR A 32 -5.83 -14.16 4.48
C TYR A 32 -4.42 -14.10 5.09
N ARG A 33 -3.53 -13.27 4.51
CA ARG A 33 -2.17 -13.06 5.06
C ARG A 33 -2.20 -12.24 6.35
N VAL A 34 -3.15 -11.31 6.45
CA VAL A 34 -3.37 -10.56 7.69
C VAL A 34 -3.84 -11.49 8.79
N GLU A 35 -4.83 -12.37 8.50
CA GLU A 35 -5.34 -13.38 9.45
C GLU A 35 -4.22 -14.32 9.92
N ASP A 36 -3.43 -14.88 8.99
CA ASP A 36 -2.31 -15.77 9.32
C ASP A 36 -1.28 -15.07 10.22
N THR A 37 -0.93 -13.82 9.91
CA THR A 37 0.03 -13.07 10.72
C THR A 37 -0.53 -12.75 12.11
N MET A 38 -1.79 -12.39 12.23
CA MET A 38 -2.46 -12.11 13.49
C MET A 38 -2.50 -13.36 14.38
N ASN A 39 -2.91 -14.50 13.82
CA ASN A 39 -2.96 -15.77 14.55
C ASN A 39 -1.55 -16.21 14.98
N ARG A 40 -0.55 -16.06 14.14
CA ARG A 40 0.85 -16.38 14.46
C ARG A 40 1.37 -15.55 15.62
N ILE A 41 1.11 -14.24 15.64
CA ILE A 41 1.51 -13.36 16.75
C ILE A 41 0.79 -13.78 18.03
N ALA A 42 -0.51 -14.06 17.99
CA ALA A 42 -1.29 -14.49 19.13
C ALA A 42 -0.75 -15.81 19.73
N HIS A 43 -0.50 -16.81 18.87
CA HIS A 43 0.05 -18.10 19.28
C HIS A 43 1.45 -17.97 19.90
N SER A 44 2.29 -17.05 19.39
CA SER A 44 3.65 -16.82 19.93
C SER A 44 3.63 -16.30 21.38
N TYR A 45 2.57 -15.63 21.78
CA TYR A 45 2.34 -15.17 23.14
C TYR A 45 1.43 -16.10 23.97
N GLY A 46 1.18 -17.33 23.48
CA GLY A 46 0.44 -18.38 24.21
C GLY A 46 -1.08 -18.32 24.05
N LEU A 47 -1.62 -17.48 23.17
CA LEU A 47 -3.05 -17.43 22.89
C LEU A 47 -3.38 -18.36 21.71
N HIS A 48 -3.87 -19.58 22.00
CA HIS A 48 -4.12 -20.61 20.98
C HIS A 48 -5.55 -20.62 20.46
N ASP A 49 -6.55 -20.24 21.27
CA ASP A 49 -7.96 -20.23 20.92
C ASP A 49 -8.37 -18.85 20.38
N THR A 50 -7.85 -18.49 19.21
CA THR A 50 -8.11 -17.18 18.59
C THR A 50 -8.94 -17.32 17.33
N TYR A 51 -9.91 -16.43 17.17
CA TYR A 51 -10.74 -16.30 15.97
C TYR A 51 -10.49 -14.95 15.34
N SER A 52 -9.98 -14.95 14.14
CA SER A 52 -9.78 -13.73 13.33
C SER A 52 -10.59 -13.80 12.05
N PHE A 53 -11.29 -12.72 11.75
CA PHE A 53 -12.00 -12.55 10.48
C PHE A 53 -11.66 -11.19 9.91
N VAL A 54 -11.07 -11.18 8.72
CA VAL A 54 -10.57 -9.97 8.08
C VAL A 54 -11.25 -9.76 6.74
N THR A 55 -11.87 -8.59 6.60
CA THR A 55 -12.38 -8.09 5.33
C THR A 55 -11.55 -6.90 4.84
N SER A 56 -11.79 -6.42 3.63
CA SER A 56 -11.11 -5.23 3.10
C SER A 56 -11.33 -3.96 3.93
N THR A 57 -12.37 -3.91 4.78
CA THR A 57 -12.80 -2.72 5.52
C THR A 57 -12.86 -2.89 7.04
N ALA A 58 -12.68 -4.12 7.54
CA ALA A 58 -12.78 -4.40 8.97
C ALA A 58 -11.96 -5.61 9.37
N ILE A 59 -11.51 -5.59 10.62
CA ILE A 59 -10.90 -6.72 11.34
C ILE A 59 -11.79 -7.03 12.53
N ILE A 60 -12.20 -8.28 12.66
CA ILE A 60 -12.87 -8.82 13.83
C ILE A 60 -11.91 -9.82 14.47
N PHE A 61 -11.67 -9.68 15.76
CA PHE A 61 -10.79 -10.56 16.51
C PHE A 61 -11.45 -10.91 17.84
N SER A 62 -11.46 -12.20 18.15
CA SER A 62 -11.97 -12.74 19.40
C SER A 62 -11.01 -13.77 19.97
N LEU A 63 -10.89 -13.80 21.27
CA LEU A 63 -10.17 -14.82 22.03
C LEU A 63 -11.20 -15.55 22.86
N ASN A 64 -11.52 -16.81 22.50
CA ASN A 64 -12.41 -17.71 23.22
C ASN A 64 -13.72 -17.04 23.74
N ASP A 65 -14.64 -17.81 24.31
CA ASP A 65 -15.94 -17.34 24.82
C ASP A 65 -15.85 -16.37 26.04
N ARG A 66 -14.65 -16.13 26.57
CA ARG A 66 -14.43 -15.35 27.81
C ARG A 66 -14.07 -13.88 27.59
N THR A 67 -13.64 -13.51 26.38
CA THR A 67 -13.24 -12.13 26.08
C THR A 67 -14.16 -11.47 25.08
N SER A 68 -14.35 -10.16 25.23
CA SER A 68 -15.19 -9.40 24.30
C SER A 68 -14.53 -9.35 22.91
N THR A 69 -15.32 -9.64 21.89
CA THR A 69 -14.91 -9.48 20.48
C THR A 69 -14.49 -8.03 20.22
N ARG A 70 -13.32 -7.87 19.60
CA ARG A 70 -12.80 -6.56 19.18
C ARG A 70 -13.03 -6.36 17.69
N LEU A 71 -13.57 -5.20 17.32
CA LEU A 71 -13.76 -4.80 15.93
C LEU A 71 -12.97 -3.53 15.63
N ILE A 72 -12.20 -3.56 14.55
CA ILE A 72 -11.50 -2.40 14.03
C ILE A 72 -12.00 -2.12 12.61
N ARG A 73 -12.46 -0.90 12.37
CA ARG A 73 -12.82 -0.43 11.04
C ARG A 73 -11.61 0.20 10.35
N ILE A 74 -11.35 -0.21 9.12
CA ILE A 74 -10.34 0.38 8.23
C ILE A 74 -11.05 1.38 7.31
N ARG A 75 -10.59 2.62 7.31
CA ARG A 75 -11.18 3.69 6.51
C ARG A 75 -10.41 3.97 5.23
N GLU A 76 -9.10 3.80 5.29
CA GLU A 76 -8.18 4.10 4.20
C GLU A 76 -7.24 2.91 4.00
N ARG A 77 -7.02 2.55 2.74
CA ARG A 77 -6.03 1.57 2.33
C ARG A 77 -5.12 2.22 1.30
N THR A 78 -3.84 1.99 1.49
CA THR A 78 -2.80 2.41 0.55
C THR A 78 -1.93 1.21 0.25
N THR A 79 -1.23 1.20 -0.88
CA THR A 79 -0.23 0.16 -1.14
C THR A 79 1.11 0.62 -0.60
N ASP A 80 1.56 0.00 0.50
CA ASP A 80 2.84 0.26 1.15
C ASP A 80 3.55 -1.06 1.44
N LEU A 81 4.27 -1.57 0.43
CA LEU A 81 4.97 -2.86 0.52
C LEU A 81 6.07 -2.85 1.58
N GLU A 82 6.66 -1.71 1.88
CA GLU A 82 7.70 -1.58 2.90
C GLU A 82 7.11 -1.78 4.30
N LYS A 83 5.94 -1.17 4.60
CA LYS A 83 5.22 -1.44 5.84
C LYS A 83 4.82 -2.90 5.99
N ILE A 84 4.38 -3.55 4.90
CA ILE A 84 4.07 -4.98 4.91
C ILE A 84 5.32 -5.79 5.23
N ALA A 85 6.45 -5.51 4.58
CA ALA A 85 7.71 -6.24 4.80
C ALA A 85 8.23 -6.07 6.23
N LEU A 86 8.20 -4.85 6.77
CA LEU A 86 8.63 -4.55 8.14
C LEU A 86 7.71 -5.20 9.18
N THR A 87 6.39 -5.16 8.99
CA THR A 87 5.44 -5.83 9.90
C THR A 87 5.64 -7.35 9.89
N ASN A 88 5.87 -7.95 8.72
CA ASN A 88 6.20 -9.37 8.62
C ASN A 88 7.54 -9.72 9.27
N SER A 89 8.54 -8.83 9.20
CA SER A 89 9.81 -9.00 9.89
C SER A 89 9.62 -8.97 11.41
N LEU A 90 8.83 -8.01 11.93
CA LEU A 90 8.45 -7.92 13.34
C LEU A 90 7.68 -9.15 13.81
N SER A 91 6.70 -9.62 13.04
CA SER A 91 5.97 -10.86 13.33
C SER A 91 6.91 -12.07 13.48
N ARG A 92 7.94 -12.17 12.64
CA ARG A 92 8.96 -13.24 12.76
C ARG A 92 9.84 -13.10 14.01
N LYS A 93 10.25 -11.87 14.36
CA LYS A 93 10.97 -11.64 15.63
C LYS A 93 10.14 -12.05 16.84
N ILE A 94 8.84 -11.74 16.83
CA ILE A 94 7.90 -12.15 17.87
C ILE A 94 7.82 -13.69 17.93
N SER A 95 7.65 -14.36 16.80
CA SER A 95 7.55 -15.81 16.72
C SER A 95 8.83 -16.52 17.17
N ASN A 96 9.97 -15.86 17.08
CA ASN A 96 11.25 -16.38 17.59
C ASN A 96 11.52 -15.97 19.04
N ASN A 97 10.54 -15.46 19.78
CA ASN A 97 10.67 -14.98 21.16
C ASN A 97 11.77 -13.94 21.38
N GLN A 98 12.03 -13.10 20.36
CA GLN A 98 13.06 -12.05 20.39
C GLN A 98 12.54 -10.72 20.93
N LEU A 99 11.23 -10.57 21.08
CA LEU A 99 10.58 -9.33 21.54
C LEU A 99 9.57 -9.65 22.64
N THR A 100 9.60 -8.85 23.69
CA THR A 100 8.53 -8.83 24.70
C THR A 100 7.26 -8.16 24.15
N ILE A 101 6.11 -8.35 24.82
CA ILE A 101 4.83 -7.76 24.42
C ILE A 101 4.91 -6.22 24.32
N ASP A 102 5.56 -5.59 25.30
CA ASP A 102 5.63 -4.13 25.37
C ASP A 102 6.60 -3.57 24.32
N GLU A 103 7.71 -4.24 24.03
CA GLU A 103 8.62 -3.88 22.92
C GLU A 103 7.95 -4.03 21.57
N ALA A 104 7.26 -5.16 21.32
CA ALA A 104 6.52 -5.39 20.10
C ALA A 104 5.44 -4.32 19.87
N LYS A 105 4.71 -3.94 20.91
CA LYS A 105 3.72 -2.87 20.85
C LYS A 105 4.35 -1.54 20.45
N THR A 106 5.48 -1.20 21.07
CA THR A 106 6.19 0.06 20.82
C THR A 106 6.71 0.12 19.39
N GLU A 107 7.37 -0.94 18.89
CA GLU A 107 7.88 -1.02 17.52
C GLU A 107 6.74 -0.94 16.48
N LEU A 108 5.61 -1.63 16.70
CA LEU A 108 4.45 -1.56 15.82
C LEU A 108 3.81 -0.17 15.81
N ILE A 109 3.70 0.51 16.97
CA ILE A 109 3.18 1.87 17.02
C ILE A 109 4.11 2.83 16.27
N HIS A 110 5.42 2.66 16.41
CA HIS A 110 6.40 3.46 15.68
C HIS A 110 6.28 3.24 14.18
N LEU A 111 6.23 1.99 13.74
CA LEU A 111 6.06 1.63 12.34
C LEU A 111 4.76 2.18 11.74
N ARG A 112 3.67 2.15 12.49
CA ARG A 112 2.38 2.70 12.05
C ARG A 112 2.46 4.21 11.80
N LYS A 113 3.17 4.95 12.65
CA LYS A 113 3.35 6.41 12.53
C LYS A 113 4.40 6.80 11.49
N ALA A 114 5.31 5.90 11.15
CA ALA A 114 6.36 6.17 10.18
C ALA A 114 5.74 6.46 8.81
N SER A 115 6.13 7.59 8.22
CA SER A 115 5.84 7.89 6.82
C SER A 115 7.01 7.37 5.99
N LEU A 116 6.83 6.17 5.41
CA LEU A 116 7.83 5.54 4.54
C LEU A 116 7.67 5.96 3.07
N GLN A 117 6.87 7.00 2.82
CA GLN A 117 6.64 7.49 1.46
C GLN A 117 7.89 8.15 0.91
N TYR A 118 8.25 7.78 -0.31
CA TYR A 118 9.32 8.41 -1.06
C TYR A 118 9.04 9.89 -1.29
N SER A 119 10.13 10.69 -1.40
CA SER A 119 10.03 12.11 -1.72
C SER A 119 9.23 12.32 -3.01
N PHE A 120 8.45 13.40 -3.05
CA PHE A 120 7.67 13.79 -4.23
C PHE A 120 8.51 13.84 -5.50
N LEU A 121 9.73 14.38 -5.41
CA LEU A 121 10.68 14.43 -6.53
C LEU A 121 11.08 13.03 -7.03
N MET A 122 11.33 12.09 -6.10
CA MET A 122 11.66 10.70 -6.43
C MET A 122 10.51 10.02 -7.20
N ASN A 123 9.27 10.27 -6.80
CA ASN A 123 8.11 9.75 -7.50
C ASN A 123 7.94 10.32 -8.92
N ILE A 124 8.28 11.61 -9.14
CA ILE A 124 8.30 12.21 -10.49
C ILE A 124 9.36 11.51 -11.35
N ILE A 125 10.58 11.38 -10.85
CA ILE A 125 11.68 10.73 -11.58
C ILE A 125 11.33 9.28 -11.89
N ALA A 126 10.81 8.55 -10.93
CA ALA A 126 10.38 7.17 -11.12
C ALA A 126 9.29 7.05 -12.18
N SER A 127 8.31 7.97 -12.20
CA SER A 127 7.25 8.00 -13.20
C SER A 127 7.77 8.30 -14.61
N PHE A 128 8.68 9.27 -14.70
CA PHE A 128 9.35 9.65 -15.94
C PHE A 128 10.12 8.46 -16.54
N VAL A 129 10.98 7.83 -15.74
CA VAL A 129 11.81 6.70 -16.17
C VAL A 129 10.93 5.47 -16.50
N ALA A 130 9.96 5.15 -15.65
CA ALA A 130 9.10 3.99 -15.84
C ALA A 130 8.34 4.08 -17.18
N CYS A 131 7.76 5.23 -17.51
CA CYS A 131 7.05 5.40 -18.77
C CYS A 131 7.96 5.19 -19.99
N GLY A 132 9.19 5.70 -19.96
CA GLY A 132 10.15 5.48 -21.04
C GLY A 132 10.49 3.99 -21.23
N PHE A 133 10.72 3.25 -20.15
CA PHE A 133 11.01 1.82 -20.26
C PHE A 133 9.79 0.98 -20.67
N PHE A 134 8.60 1.34 -20.23
CA PHE A 134 7.38 0.68 -20.67
C PHE A 134 7.16 0.81 -22.18
N LEU A 135 7.57 1.93 -22.79
CA LEU A 135 7.48 2.10 -24.24
C LEU A 135 8.18 0.95 -24.99
N PHE A 136 9.38 0.57 -24.55
CA PHE A 136 10.10 -0.54 -25.20
C PHE A 136 9.40 -1.89 -25.02
N MET A 137 8.73 -2.12 -23.90
CA MET A 137 7.93 -3.35 -23.69
C MET A 137 6.77 -3.47 -24.68
N PHE A 138 6.23 -2.34 -25.15
CA PHE A 138 5.14 -2.30 -26.12
C PHE A 138 5.60 -2.12 -27.57
N GLY A 139 6.92 -2.30 -27.83
CA GLY A 139 7.47 -2.23 -29.18
C GLY A 139 7.63 -0.82 -29.73
N GLY A 140 7.67 0.18 -28.86
CA GLY A 140 7.92 1.56 -29.26
C GLY A 140 9.36 1.81 -29.68
N THR A 141 9.55 2.88 -30.47
CA THR A 141 10.85 3.26 -31.04
C THR A 141 11.65 4.13 -30.07
N ALA A 142 12.98 4.12 -30.22
CA ALA A 142 13.87 4.94 -29.38
C ALA A 142 13.61 6.46 -29.56
N SER A 143 13.10 6.88 -30.70
CA SER A 143 12.68 8.28 -30.95
C SER A 143 11.54 8.73 -30.04
N ASP A 144 10.61 7.81 -29.72
CA ASP A 144 9.43 8.10 -28.90
C ASP A 144 9.72 8.04 -27.40
N PHE A 145 10.90 7.56 -27.01
CA PHE A 145 11.31 7.36 -25.60
C PHE A 145 11.17 8.64 -24.76
N TRP A 146 11.72 9.74 -25.26
CA TRP A 146 11.69 11.02 -24.54
C TRP A 146 10.30 11.60 -24.40
N ILE A 147 9.46 11.37 -25.43
CA ILE A 147 8.05 11.81 -25.43
C ILE A 147 7.27 11.02 -24.37
N ALA A 148 7.48 9.71 -24.29
CA ALA A 148 6.86 8.84 -23.26
C ALA A 148 7.30 9.25 -21.84
N CYS A 149 8.58 9.56 -21.65
CA CYS A 149 9.11 10.06 -20.38
C CYS A 149 8.42 11.37 -19.96
N ILE A 150 8.34 12.35 -20.87
CA ILE A 150 7.70 13.64 -20.59
C ILE A 150 6.20 13.46 -20.30
N ALA A 151 5.50 12.64 -21.09
CA ALA A 151 4.09 12.35 -20.87
C ALA A 151 3.84 11.71 -19.50
N GLY A 152 4.69 10.75 -19.10
CA GLY A 152 4.61 10.10 -17.78
C GLY A 152 4.87 11.04 -16.61
N GLY A 153 5.86 11.91 -16.72
CA GLY A 153 6.14 12.95 -15.73
C GLY A 153 5.00 13.96 -15.60
N ALA A 154 4.49 14.45 -16.74
CA ALA A 154 3.36 15.38 -16.79
C ALA A 154 2.07 14.74 -16.23
N ALA A 155 1.81 13.47 -16.54
CA ALA A 155 0.68 12.74 -15.99
C ALA A 155 0.73 12.67 -14.46
N PHE A 156 1.90 12.35 -13.90
CA PHE A 156 2.08 12.28 -12.44
C PHE A 156 1.90 13.63 -11.77
N LEU A 157 2.47 14.69 -12.34
CA LEU A 157 2.33 16.06 -11.83
C LEU A 157 0.86 16.49 -11.85
N THR A 158 0.17 16.30 -12.98
CA THR A 158 -1.24 16.66 -13.12
C THR A 158 -2.11 15.88 -12.13
N PHE A 159 -1.91 14.57 -12.02
CA PHE A 159 -2.62 13.73 -11.08
C PHE A 159 -2.43 14.21 -9.64
N SER A 160 -1.18 14.43 -9.23
CA SER A 160 -0.85 14.87 -7.87
C SER A 160 -1.44 16.23 -7.54
N PHE A 161 -1.40 17.14 -8.51
CA PHE A 161 -1.96 18.49 -8.35
C PHE A 161 -3.48 18.44 -8.21
N VAL A 162 -4.16 17.77 -9.13
CA VAL A 162 -5.64 17.67 -9.12
C VAL A 162 -6.12 16.94 -7.87
N GLN A 163 -5.46 15.85 -7.45
CA GLN A 163 -5.84 15.09 -6.26
C GLN A 163 -5.70 15.93 -4.98
N LYS A 164 -4.72 16.83 -4.92
CA LYS A 164 -4.54 17.74 -3.78
C LYS A 164 -5.72 18.70 -3.59
N TYR A 165 -6.34 19.15 -4.69
CA TYR A 165 -7.45 20.11 -4.64
C TYR A 165 -8.83 19.46 -4.60
N ILE A 166 -9.04 18.38 -5.36
CA ILE A 166 -10.39 17.82 -5.57
C ILE A 166 -10.64 16.57 -4.73
N GLN A 167 -9.60 15.87 -4.28
CA GLN A 167 -9.65 14.63 -3.47
C GLN A 167 -10.52 13.49 -4.08
N ILE A 168 -10.96 13.62 -5.32
CA ILE A 168 -11.72 12.61 -6.06
C ILE A 168 -10.77 11.89 -7.00
N LYS A 169 -10.47 10.62 -6.71
CA LYS A 169 -9.48 9.82 -7.41
C LYS A 169 -9.80 9.68 -8.91
N PHE A 170 -11.03 9.30 -9.25
CA PHE A 170 -11.46 9.15 -10.64
C PHE A 170 -11.34 10.43 -11.47
N PHE A 171 -11.69 11.56 -10.90
CA PHE A 171 -11.57 12.85 -11.60
C PHE A 171 -10.11 13.21 -11.87
N SER A 172 -9.24 12.99 -10.90
CA SER A 172 -7.80 13.22 -11.05
C SER A 172 -7.20 12.32 -12.14
N GLU A 173 -7.68 11.10 -12.25
CA GLU A 173 -7.29 10.15 -13.29
C GLU A 173 -7.77 10.58 -14.67
N PHE A 174 -8.98 11.02 -14.79
CA PHE A 174 -9.54 11.51 -16.04
C PHE A 174 -8.74 12.72 -16.58
N VAL A 175 -8.52 13.74 -15.74
CA VAL A 175 -7.77 14.95 -16.14
C VAL A 175 -6.33 14.61 -16.54
N ALA A 176 -5.63 13.77 -15.77
CA ALA A 176 -4.26 13.41 -16.14
C ALA A 176 -4.21 12.54 -17.41
N SER A 177 -5.22 11.72 -17.70
CA SER A 177 -5.31 10.98 -18.97
C SER A 177 -5.53 11.93 -20.15
N ALA A 178 -6.39 12.94 -19.97
CA ALA A 178 -6.60 13.95 -20.99
C ALA A 178 -5.32 14.73 -21.32
N VAL A 179 -4.50 15.04 -20.32
CA VAL A 179 -3.18 15.69 -20.52
C VAL A 179 -2.24 14.79 -21.32
N VAL A 180 -2.16 13.50 -20.98
CA VAL A 180 -1.33 12.53 -21.72
C VAL A 180 -1.74 12.45 -23.19
N ILE A 181 -3.05 12.33 -23.46
CA ILE A 181 -3.60 12.27 -24.81
C ILE A 181 -3.26 13.56 -25.58
N SER A 182 -3.39 14.71 -24.93
CA SER A 182 -3.06 16.01 -25.54
C SER A 182 -1.57 16.10 -25.91
N ILE A 183 -0.67 15.66 -25.02
CA ILE A 183 0.76 15.63 -25.27
C ILE A 183 1.07 14.70 -26.46
N ALA A 184 0.55 13.47 -26.45
CA ALA A 184 0.75 12.53 -27.54
C ALA A 184 0.25 13.09 -28.88
N ALA A 185 -0.94 13.69 -28.92
CA ALA A 185 -1.52 14.27 -30.12
C ALA A 185 -0.69 15.47 -30.67
N ILE A 186 -0.16 16.32 -29.79
CA ILE A 186 0.69 17.45 -30.20
C ILE A 186 1.98 16.95 -30.85
N PHE A 187 2.68 15.99 -30.21
CA PHE A 187 3.95 15.47 -30.74
C PHE A 187 3.77 14.68 -32.03
N THR A 188 2.63 14.00 -32.19
CA THR A 188 2.29 13.32 -33.45
C THR A 188 2.02 14.33 -34.56
N LYS A 189 1.28 15.42 -34.30
CA LYS A 189 1.04 16.46 -35.29
C LYS A 189 2.32 17.21 -35.71
N LEU A 190 3.29 17.32 -34.82
CA LEU A 190 4.61 17.86 -35.09
C LEU A 190 5.51 16.90 -35.89
N GLY A 191 5.06 15.67 -36.17
CA GLY A 191 5.83 14.67 -36.91
C GLY A 191 7.01 14.09 -36.14
N ILE A 192 7.07 14.32 -34.83
CA ILE A 192 8.17 13.86 -33.95
C ILE A 192 7.87 12.45 -33.42
N ALA A 193 6.60 12.13 -33.14
CA ALA A 193 6.17 10.81 -32.69
C ALA A 193 5.72 9.95 -33.85
N GLN A 194 6.29 8.74 -33.94
CA GLN A 194 5.96 7.80 -35.04
C GLN A 194 4.80 6.87 -34.70
N ASN A 195 4.61 6.53 -33.42
CA ASN A 195 3.59 5.56 -32.95
C ASN A 195 2.72 6.14 -31.84
N GLN A 196 1.59 6.76 -32.23
CA GLN A 196 0.64 7.38 -31.31
C GLN A 196 0.02 6.37 -30.33
N ASP A 197 -0.33 5.17 -30.83
CA ASP A 197 -0.96 4.14 -30.03
C ASP A 197 -0.03 3.62 -28.93
N CYS A 198 1.26 3.42 -29.24
CA CYS A 198 2.25 2.97 -28.29
C CYS A 198 2.47 3.97 -27.13
N LEU A 199 2.50 5.28 -27.44
CA LEU A 199 2.61 6.36 -26.44
C LEU A 199 1.39 6.41 -25.50
N LEU A 200 0.20 6.23 -26.05
CA LEU A 200 -1.05 6.24 -25.28
C LEU A 200 -1.12 5.03 -24.36
N TYR A 201 -0.89 3.82 -24.87
CA TYR A 201 -0.92 2.60 -24.05
C TYR A 201 0.12 2.63 -22.94
N THR A 202 1.34 3.06 -23.23
CA THR A 202 2.43 3.12 -22.26
C THR A 202 2.10 4.04 -21.10
N SER A 203 1.60 5.24 -21.39
CA SER A 203 1.31 6.23 -20.36
C SER A 203 0.07 5.89 -19.54
N LEU A 204 -0.94 5.26 -20.14
CA LEU A 204 -2.14 4.78 -19.45
C LEU A 204 -1.84 3.57 -18.56
N MET A 205 -1.05 2.59 -19.05
CA MET A 205 -0.69 1.38 -18.30
C MET A 205 0.26 1.66 -17.14
N ALA A 206 1.24 2.54 -17.31
CA ALA A 206 2.14 2.94 -16.22
C ALA A 206 1.38 3.57 -15.05
N ARG A 207 0.19 4.11 -15.32
CA ARG A 207 -0.70 4.71 -14.35
C ARG A 207 -1.66 3.72 -13.70
N GLY A 208 -2.29 2.82 -14.48
CA GLY A 208 -3.26 1.83 -13.97
C GLY A 208 -2.66 0.92 -12.90
N ARG A 209 -1.38 0.62 -12.99
CA ARG A 209 -0.67 -0.24 -12.04
C ARG A 209 -0.50 0.34 -10.62
N ARG A 210 -0.76 1.64 -10.40
CA ARG A 210 -0.76 2.26 -9.06
C ARG A 210 -2.10 2.19 -8.33
N VAL A 211 -3.15 1.78 -9.02
CA VAL A 211 -4.52 1.82 -8.49
C VAL A 211 -4.92 0.48 -7.91
N ASP A 212 -4.33 -0.63 -8.37
CA ASP A 212 -4.77 -2.00 -8.09
C ASP A 212 -3.76 -2.86 -7.32
N LEU A 213 -2.72 -2.26 -6.72
CA LEU A 213 -1.74 -2.97 -5.89
C LEU A 213 -1.81 -2.51 -4.44
#